data_98ce330ae37c1f6904bbc41eb7f6976c
#
_entry.id   98ce330ae37c1f6904bbc41eb7f6976c
#
_cell.length_a   1.000
_cell.length_b   1.000
_cell.length_c   1.000
_cell.angle_alpha   90.00
_cell.angle_beta   90.00
_cell.angle_gamma   90.00
#
_symmetry.space_group_name_H-M   'P 1'
#
loop_
_entity.id
_entity.type
_entity.pdbx_description
1 polymer ?
#
loop_
_entity_poly.entity_id
_entity_poly.type
_entity_poly.pdbx_seq_one_letter_code
_entity_poly.pdbx_strand_id
1 'polypeptide(L)'
;MFFQQLVNGLTLGSAYAVIAIGYTLVFGVLNIVNMAHGGIFMIGAYIGLLLVTEAGMNIFPALAGAMIGGAVLGYGLELLALRPLRKHKATHLAPLISTIGVSTFLESVALMVWGPQTRSFPSAFDNELMDMGVFKISGIQIISLGTAVVLMVLLTIMLNRTKVGKAIRATSENAETAGLLGINTGRIITLTVMLASALGAAAGVPVSYTHLRAHE
;
A
#
# COMPACT_ATOMS: atom_id res chain seq x y z
N MET A 1 3.22 -22.18 -22.35
CA MET A 1 2.58 -20.85 -22.38
C MET A 1 1.51 -20.68 -21.30
N PHE A 2 0.52 -21.57 -21.14
CA PHE A 2 -0.54 -21.44 -20.13
C PHE A 2 -0.03 -21.31 -18.69
N PHE A 3 0.86 -22.20 -18.26
CA PHE A 3 1.43 -22.15 -16.90
C PHE A 3 2.24 -20.88 -16.63
N GLN A 4 2.96 -20.36 -17.62
CA GLN A 4 3.69 -19.10 -17.48
C GLN A 4 2.73 -17.91 -17.27
N GLN A 5 1.63 -17.86 -18.03
CA GLN A 5 0.61 -16.83 -17.86
C GLN A 5 -0.10 -16.94 -16.51
N LEU A 6 -0.32 -18.17 -16.02
CA LEU A 6 -0.89 -18.40 -14.70
C LEU A 6 0.01 -17.82 -13.59
N VAL A 7 1.32 -18.10 -13.65
CA VAL A 7 2.30 -17.57 -12.67
C VAL A 7 2.35 -16.04 -12.73
N ASN A 8 2.44 -15.47 -13.93
CA ASN A 8 2.45 -14.02 -14.11
C ASN A 8 1.16 -13.38 -13.56
N GLY A 9 0.00 -13.97 -13.89
CA GLY A 9 -1.29 -13.52 -13.40
C GLY A 9 -1.43 -13.62 -11.88
N LEU A 10 -0.92 -14.70 -11.27
CA LEU A 10 -0.94 -14.88 -9.83
C LEU A 10 -0.04 -13.85 -9.12
N THR A 11 1.14 -13.58 -9.67
CA THR A 11 2.07 -12.58 -9.13
C THR A 11 1.46 -11.19 -9.18
N LEU A 12 0.91 -10.80 -10.33
CA LEU A 12 0.25 -9.51 -10.51
C LEU A 12 -0.99 -9.38 -9.61
N GLY A 13 -1.81 -10.45 -9.58
CA GLY A 13 -3.01 -10.52 -8.76
C GLY A 13 -2.72 -10.42 -7.26
N SER A 14 -1.60 -11.00 -6.79
CA SER A 14 -1.18 -10.91 -5.39
C SER A 14 -0.85 -9.46 -4.97
N ALA A 15 -0.18 -8.73 -5.84
CA ALA A 15 0.15 -7.33 -5.59
C ALA A 15 -1.11 -6.45 -5.56
N TYR A 16 -2.03 -6.64 -6.52
CA TYR A 16 -3.32 -5.97 -6.50
C TYR A 16 -4.16 -6.34 -5.27
N ALA A 17 -4.08 -7.57 -4.79
CA ALA A 17 -4.78 -7.98 -3.56
C ALA A 17 -4.31 -7.18 -2.34
N VAL A 18 -3.01 -6.93 -2.18
CA VAL A 18 -2.48 -6.11 -1.06
C VAL A 18 -2.98 -4.66 -1.17
N ILE A 19 -2.98 -4.07 -2.37
CA ILE A 19 -3.52 -2.73 -2.61
C ILE A 19 -5.02 -2.69 -2.25
N ALA A 20 -5.78 -3.66 -2.75
CA ALA A 20 -7.22 -3.74 -2.54
C ALA A 20 -7.59 -3.89 -1.05
N ILE A 21 -6.82 -4.69 -0.30
CA ILE A 21 -7.02 -4.86 1.15
C ILE A 21 -6.73 -3.54 1.88
N GLY A 22 -5.64 -2.84 1.54
CA GLY A 22 -5.34 -1.52 2.10
C GLY A 22 -6.47 -0.52 1.83
N TYR A 23 -6.98 -0.51 0.60
CA TYR A 23 -8.08 0.36 0.20
C TYR A 23 -9.38 0.04 0.94
N THR A 24 -9.76 -1.24 0.99
CA THR A 24 -10.97 -1.70 1.72
C THR A 24 -10.88 -1.46 3.21
N LEU A 25 -9.71 -1.49 3.80
CA LEU A 25 -9.52 -1.19 5.22
C LEU A 25 -9.92 0.25 5.56
N VAL A 26 -9.49 1.21 4.74
CA VAL A 26 -9.87 2.63 4.90
C VAL A 26 -11.36 2.83 4.64
N PHE A 27 -11.86 2.25 3.53
CA PHE A 27 -13.27 2.37 3.16
C PHE A 27 -14.18 1.78 4.24
N GLY A 28 -13.84 0.61 4.78
CA GLY A 28 -14.63 -0.05 5.83
C GLY A 28 -14.74 0.74 7.14
N VAL A 29 -13.73 1.53 7.49
CA VAL A 29 -13.73 2.31 8.75
C VAL A 29 -14.26 3.72 8.58
N LEU A 30 -13.98 4.35 7.45
CA LEU A 30 -14.35 5.75 7.22
C LEU A 30 -15.61 5.91 6.37
N ASN A 31 -16.08 4.87 5.71
CA ASN A 31 -17.16 4.91 4.70
C ASN A 31 -16.92 5.96 3.59
N ILE A 32 -15.66 6.26 3.30
CA ILE A 32 -15.25 7.18 2.24
C ILE A 32 -14.21 6.55 1.34
N VAL A 33 -14.29 6.88 0.06
CA VAL A 33 -13.33 6.47 -0.95
C VAL A 33 -12.07 7.34 -0.82
N ASN A 34 -10.90 6.73 -0.61
CA ASN A 34 -9.63 7.44 -0.50
C ASN A 34 -8.86 7.39 -1.83
N MET A 35 -9.00 8.44 -2.65
CA MET A 35 -8.31 8.52 -3.95
C MET A 35 -6.81 8.79 -3.83
N ALA A 36 -6.32 9.26 -2.66
CA ALA A 36 -4.89 9.46 -2.43
C ALA A 36 -4.10 8.15 -2.28
N HIS A 37 -4.78 7.00 -2.19
CA HIS A 37 -4.12 5.70 -2.00
C HIS A 37 -3.16 5.35 -3.16
N GLY A 38 -3.53 5.69 -4.41
CA GLY A 38 -2.67 5.53 -5.58
C GLY A 38 -1.39 6.39 -5.51
N GLY A 39 -1.52 7.65 -5.09
CA GLY A 39 -0.36 8.53 -4.88
C GLY A 39 0.59 8.01 -3.79
N ILE A 40 0.05 7.47 -2.70
CA ILE A 40 0.85 6.86 -1.62
C ILE A 40 1.55 5.58 -2.11
N PHE A 41 0.87 4.74 -2.89
CA PHE A 41 1.45 3.57 -3.54
C PHE A 41 2.64 3.96 -4.42
N MET A 42 2.48 4.97 -5.26
CA MET A 42 3.53 5.50 -6.14
C MET A 42 4.74 6.01 -5.34
N ILE A 43 4.54 6.85 -4.34
CA ILE A 43 5.64 7.35 -3.49
C ILE A 43 6.32 6.20 -2.73
N GLY A 44 5.56 5.20 -2.28
CA GLY A 44 6.10 3.99 -1.67
C GLY A 44 7.04 3.24 -2.61
N ALA A 45 6.68 3.09 -3.89
CA ALA A 45 7.52 2.50 -4.92
C ALA A 45 8.82 3.30 -5.12
N TYR A 46 8.74 4.64 -5.17
CA TYR A 46 9.93 5.50 -5.27
C TYR A 46 10.83 5.41 -4.03
N ILE A 47 10.28 5.39 -2.83
CA ILE A 47 11.07 5.19 -1.60
C ILE A 47 11.80 3.85 -1.65
N GLY A 48 11.10 2.77 -2.02
CA GLY A 48 11.70 1.46 -2.19
C GLY A 48 12.83 1.45 -3.22
N LEU A 49 12.60 2.11 -4.37
CA LEU A 49 13.60 2.26 -5.42
C LEU A 49 14.85 2.97 -4.90
N LEU A 50 14.71 4.11 -4.24
CA LEU A 50 15.83 4.87 -3.68
C LEU A 50 16.64 4.05 -2.67
N LEU A 51 15.97 3.31 -1.79
CA LEU A 51 16.64 2.48 -0.79
C LEU A 51 17.43 1.33 -1.43
N VAL A 52 16.97 0.79 -2.54
CA VAL A 52 17.70 -0.26 -3.26
C VAL A 52 18.82 0.34 -4.10
N THR A 53 18.58 1.42 -4.86
CA THR A 53 19.56 1.96 -5.82
C THR A 53 20.62 2.83 -5.17
N GLU A 54 20.24 3.69 -4.24
CA GLU A 54 21.16 4.68 -3.66
C GLU A 54 21.76 4.18 -2.35
N ALA A 55 20.97 3.51 -1.51
CA ALA A 55 21.46 2.97 -0.25
C ALA A 55 22.01 1.54 -0.36
N GLY A 56 21.92 0.89 -1.53
CA GLY A 56 22.40 -0.48 -1.74
C GLY A 56 21.72 -1.52 -0.85
N MET A 57 20.52 -1.24 -0.36
CA MET A 57 19.81 -2.11 0.56
C MET A 57 19.17 -3.30 -0.16
N ASN A 58 19.10 -4.43 0.55
CA ASN A 58 18.30 -5.56 0.09
C ASN A 58 16.82 -5.21 0.02
N ILE A 59 16.04 -6.00 -0.72
CA ILE A 59 14.61 -5.77 -0.94
C ILE A 59 13.79 -5.74 0.37
N PHE A 60 14.14 -6.55 1.37
CA PHE A 60 13.40 -6.62 2.64
C PHE A 60 13.49 -5.33 3.48
N PRO A 61 14.69 -4.76 3.76
CA PRO A 61 14.76 -3.46 4.43
C PRO A 61 14.20 -2.32 3.57
N ALA A 62 14.31 -2.38 2.24
CA ALA A 62 13.69 -1.40 1.35
C ALA A 62 12.15 -1.45 1.44
N LEU A 63 11.58 -2.65 1.52
CA LEU A 63 10.14 -2.85 1.76
C LEU A 63 9.71 -2.24 3.10
N ALA A 64 10.46 -2.52 4.18
CA ALA A 64 10.18 -1.94 5.50
C ALA A 64 10.28 -0.40 5.47
N GLY A 65 11.27 0.16 4.79
CA GLY A 65 11.41 1.61 4.59
C GLY A 65 10.23 2.22 3.81
N ALA A 66 9.80 1.56 2.74
CA ALA A 66 8.60 1.97 1.98
C ALA A 66 7.33 1.92 2.85
N MET A 67 7.16 0.89 3.68
CA MET A 67 6.04 0.80 4.63
C MET A 67 6.04 1.93 5.64
N ILE A 68 7.20 2.26 6.21
CA ILE A 68 7.33 3.38 7.15
C ILE A 68 7.02 4.70 6.46
N GLY A 69 7.58 4.93 5.27
CA GLY A 69 7.28 6.11 4.46
C GLY A 69 5.79 6.23 4.12
N GLY A 70 5.16 5.12 3.69
CA GLY A 70 3.73 5.05 3.46
C GLY A 70 2.89 5.33 4.71
N ALA A 71 3.28 4.79 5.87
CA ALA A 71 2.61 5.08 7.15
C ALA A 71 2.69 6.57 7.52
N VAL A 72 3.86 7.20 7.33
CA VAL A 72 4.06 8.64 7.58
C VAL A 72 3.20 9.49 6.64
N LEU A 73 3.16 9.14 5.35
CA LEU A 73 2.29 9.81 4.38
C LEU A 73 0.80 9.63 4.72
N GLY A 74 0.40 8.42 5.14
CA GLY A 74 -0.96 8.14 5.60
C GLY A 74 -1.33 8.93 6.85
N TYR A 75 -0.39 9.09 7.79
CA TYR A 75 -0.59 9.96 8.94
C TYR A 75 -0.76 11.43 8.54
N GLY A 76 0.07 11.92 7.60
CA GLY A 76 -0.05 13.26 7.04
C GLY A 76 -1.40 13.49 6.34
N LEU A 77 -1.83 12.52 5.50
CA LEU A 77 -3.13 12.53 4.85
C LEU A 77 -4.28 12.62 5.87
N GLU A 78 -4.25 11.78 6.89
CA GLU A 78 -5.29 11.81 7.94
C GLU A 78 -5.29 13.15 8.68
N LEU A 79 -4.13 13.64 9.10
CA LEU A 79 -3.99 14.85 9.89
C LEU A 79 -4.42 16.10 9.13
N LEU A 80 -4.00 16.25 7.88
CA LEU A 80 -4.15 17.47 7.08
C LEU A 80 -5.43 17.48 6.24
N ALA A 81 -5.82 16.32 5.69
CA ALA A 81 -6.94 16.23 4.75
C ALA A 81 -8.21 15.64 5.39
N LEU A 82 -8.13 14.46 6.03
CA LEU A 82 -9.32 13.74 6.47
C LEU A 82 -9.86 14.22 7.83
N ARG A 83 -8.96 14.44 8.80
CA ARG A 83 -9.32 14.81 10.16
C ARG A 83 -10.07 16.16 10.27
N PRO A 84 -9.66 17.24 9.57
CA PRO A 84 -10.39 18.49 9.60
C PRO A 84 -11.81 18.35 9.05
N LEU A 85 -11.97 17.64 7.93
CA LEU A 85 -13.27 17.42 7.29
C LEU A 85 -14.23 16.64 8.19
N ARG A 86 -13.70 15.59 8.86
CA ARG A 86 -14.48 14.81 9.81
C ARG A 86 -14.90 15.62 11.03
N LYS A 87 -14.03 16.50 11.55
CA LYS A 87 -14.36 17.38 12.69
C LYS A 87 -15.46 18.38 12.34
N HIS A 88 -15.47 18.89 11.12
CA HIS A 88 -16.48 19.85 10.66
C HIS A 88 -17.74 19.19 10.10
N LYS A 89 -17.89 17.86 10.24
CA LYS A 89 -19.03 17.07 9.71
C LYS A 89 -19.31 17.40 8.24
N ALA A 90 -18.26 17.53 7.44
CA ALA A 90 -18.36 17.82 6.02
C ALA A 90 -19.17 16.74 5.29
N THR A 91 -19.76 17.09 4.16
CA THR A 91 -20.51 16.16 3.31
C THR A 91 -19.65 15.00 2.84
N HIS A 92 -20.26 13.86 2.51
CA HIS A 92 -19.54 12.65 2.03
C HIS A 92 -18.66 12.90 0.80
N LEU A 93 -18.94 13.93 0.01
CA LEU A 93 -18.15 14.29 -1.18
C LEU A 93 -16.87 15.07 -0.84
N ALA A 94 -16.83 15.80 0.27
CA ALA A 94 -15.69 16.62 0.62
C ALA A 94 -14.39 15.81 0.86
N PRO A 95 -14.39 14.68 1.58
CA PRO A 95 -13.22 13.83 1.69
C PRO A 95 -12.76 13.25 0.35
N LEU A 96 -13.71 12.90 -0.54
CA LEU A 96 -13.38 12.39 -1.88
C LEU A 96 -12.58 13.43 -2.67
N ILE A 97 -13.10 14.66 -2.76
CA ILE A 97 -12.45 15.78 -3.47
C ILE A 97 -11.09 16.10 -2.84
N SER A 98 -11.04 16.13 -1.50
CA SER A 98 -9.79 16.39 -0.78
C SER A 98 -8.71 15.34 -1.07
N THR A 99 -9.07 14.06 -1.10
CA THR A 99 -8.11 12.97 -1.38
C THR A 99 -7.66 12.95 -2.84
N ILE A 100 -8.50 13.39 -3.80
CA ILE A 100 -8.09 13.64 -5.18
C ILE A 100 -7.04 14.74 -5.24
N GLY A 101 -7.28 15.87 -4.54
CA GLY A 101 -6.32 16.97 -4.45
C GLY A 101 -4.98 16.52 -3.86
N VAL A 102 -5.01 15.69 -2.81
CA VAL A 102 -3.78 15.12 -2.24
C VAL A 102 -3.08 14.18 -3.23
N SER A 103 -3.81 13.34 -3.99
CA SER A 103 -3.22 12.48 -5.02
C SER A 103 -2.47 13.32 -6.06
N THR A 104 -3.13 14.30 -6.63
CA THR A 104 -2.54 15.23 -7.62
C THR A 104 -1.32 15.97 -7.06
N PHE A 105 -1.39 16.38 -5.78
CA PHE A 105 -0.25 17.01 -5.11
C PHE A 105 0.94 16.04 -5.00
N LEU A 106 0.71 14.81 -4.55
CA LEU A 106 1.77 13.78 -4.44
C LEU A 106 2.36 13.44 -5.81
N GLU A 107 1.54 13.34 -6.85
CA GLU A 107 1.99 13.12 -8.23
C GLU A 107 2.86 14.28 -8.72
N SER A 108 2.45 15.53 -8.47
CA SER A 108 3.22 16.72 -8.83
C SER A 108 4.56 16.79 -8.09
N VAL A 109 4.58 16.45 -6.80
CA VAL A 109 5.82 16.36 -6.01
C VAL A 109 6.73 15.26 -6.56
N ALA A 110 6.19 14.10 -6.91
CA ALA A 110 6.97 13.02 -7.50
C ALA A 110 7.61 13.45 -8.84
N LEU A 111 6.85 14.10 -9.71
CA LEU A 111 7.36 14.64 -10.98
C LEU A 111 8.46 15.70 -10.77
N MET A 112 8.32 16.54 -9.74
CA MET A 112 9.32 17.57 -9.42
C MET A 112 10.63 16.97 -8.89
N VAL A 113 10.52 15.94 -8.04
CA VAL A 113 11.69 15.34 -7.36
C VAL A 113 12.40 14.31 -8.23
N TRP A 114 11.67 13.44 -8.90
CA TRP A 114 12.21 12.31 -9.67
C TRP A 114 12.15 12.51 -11.19
N GLY A 115 11.42 13.52 -11.66
CA GLY A 115 11.22 13.80 -13.07
C GLY A 115 10.19 12.87 -13.75
N PRO A 116 9.88 13.13 -15.06
CA PRO A 116 8.87 12.38 -15.81
C PRO A 116 9.39 11.06 -16.38
N GLN A 117 10.65 10.70 -16.16
CA GLN A 117 11.25 9.51 -16.74
C GLN A 117 10.88 8.26 -15.97
N THR A 118 10.53 7.21 -16.69
CA THR A 118 10.30 5.88 -16.10
C THR A 118 11.61 5.36 -15.52
N ARG A 119 11.62 5.01 -14.25
CA ARG A 119 12.78 4.44 -13.55
C ARG A 119 12.52 2.98 -13.27
N SER A 120 13.45 2.13 -13.67
CA SER A 120 13.41 0.69 -13.40
C SER A 120 14.29 0.34 -12.21
N PHE A 121 13.90 -0.67 -11.47
CA PHE A 121 14.77 -1.25 -10.45
C PHE A 121 15.97 -1.95 -11.13
N PRO A 122 17.18 -1.91 -10.53
CA PRO A 122 18.34 -2.61 -11.07
C PRO A 122 18.09 -4.11 -11.16
N SER A 123 18.55 -4.74 -12.25
CA SER A 123 18.42 -6.16 -12.54
C SER A 123 19.24 -7.10 -11.62
N ALA A 124 19.69 -6.61 -10.46
CA ALA A 124 20.56 -7.36 -9.55
C ALA A 124 19.98 -8.70 -9.06
N PHE A 125 18.65 -8.88 -9.16
CA PHE A 125 17.96 -10.15 -8.84
C PHE A 125 17.53 -10.96 -10.07
N ASP A 126 17.99 -10.55 -11.27
CA ASP A 126 17.47 -11.02 -12.55
C ASP A 126 18.16 -12.28 -13.07
N ASN A 127 19.27 -12.71 -12.45
CA ASN A 127 20.16 -13.70 -13.04
C ASN A 127 19.85 -15.16 -12.66
N GLU A 128 18.83 -15.41 -11.83
CA GLU A 128 18.43 -16.79 -11.54
C GLU A 128 16.98 -17.02 -11.96
N LEU A 129 16.76 -17.15 -13.27
CA LEU A 129 15.57 -17.82 -13.76
C LEU A 129 15.66 -19.28 -13.31
N MET A 130 14.93 -19.67 -12.28
CA MET A 130 14.74 -21.06 -11.93
C MET A 130 13.99 -21.74 -13.08
N ASP A 131 14.75 -22.43 -13.94
CA ASP A 131 14.20 -23.20 -15.05
C ASP A 131 13.65 -24.52 -14.49
N MET A 132 12.34 -24.57 -14.25
CA MET A 132 11.65 -25.79 -13.83
C MET A 132 11.16 -26.62 -15.03
N GLY A 133 11.76 -26.46 -16.20
CA GLY A 133 11.49 -27.22 -17.41
C GLY A 133 10.17 -26.88 -18.11
N VAL A 134 9.09 -26.63 -17.38
CA VAL A 134 7.76 -26.31 -17.92
C VAL A 134 7.45 -24.82 -17.88
N PHE A 135 8.06 -24.08 -16.93
CA PHE A 135 7.89 -22.63 -16.76
C PHE A 135 9.13 -22.01 -16.11
N LYS A 136 9.37 -20.75 -16.42
CA LYS A 136 10.47 -19.96 -15.85
C LYS A 136 9.89 -19.01 -14.79
N ILE A 137 10.36 -19.12 -13.56
CA ILE A 137 9.99 -18.23 -12.48
C ILE A 137 11.19 -17.35 -12.14
N SER A 138 10.99 -16.04 -12.16
CA SER A 138 11.98 -15.11 -11.65
C SER A 138 11.97 -15.10 -10.11
N GLY A 139 13.13 -15.03 -9.48
CA GLY A 139 13.24 -14.91 -8.02
C GLY A 139 12.40 -13.78 -7.45
N ILE A 140 12.26 -12.67 -8.19
CA ILE A 140 11.43 -11.53 -7.82
C ILE A 140 9.94 -11.85 -7.76
N GLN A 141 9.44 -12.73 -8.63
CA GLN A 141 8.04 -13.16 -8.61
C GLN A 141 7.71 -13.95 -7.35
N ILE A 142 8.66 -14.82 -6.93
CA ILE A 142 8.51 -15.59 -5.68
C ILE A 142 8.53 -14.66 -4.47
N ILE A 143 9.44 -13.67 -4.44
CA ILE A 143 9.53 -12.68 -3.37
C ILE A 143 8.26 -11.83 -3.32
N SER A 144 7.76 -11.38 -4.47
CA SER A 144 6.53 -10.58 -4.58
C SER A 144 5.31 -11.34 -4.03
N LEU A 145 5.12 -12.57 -4.52
CA LEU A 145 4.01 -13.43 -4.07
C LEU A 145 4.14 -13.75 -2.57
N GLY A 146 5.34 -14.13 -2.12
CA GLY A 146 5.61 -14.44 -0.72
C GLY A 146 5.36 -13.24 0.19
N THR A 147 5.83 -12.06 -0.19
CA THR A 147 5.59 -10.81 0.55
C THR A 147 4.11 -10.48 0.63
N ALA A 148 3.37 -10.60 -0.47
CA ALA A 148 1.93 -10.34 -0.49
C ALA A 148 1.18 -11.30 0.46
N VAL A 149 1.49 -12.60 0.40
CA VAL A 149 0.87 -13.60 1.27
C VAL A 149 1.20 -13.31 2.74
N VAL A 150 2.45 -13.03 3.06
CA VAL A 150 2.88 -12.70 4.43
C VAL A 150 2.14 -11.47 4.95
N LEU A 151 2.08 -10.39 4.17
CA LEU A 151 1.37 -9.17 4.56
C LEU A 151 -0.13 -9.42 4.77
N MET A 152 -0.78 -10.19 3.89
CA MET A 152 -2.19 -10.56 4.05
C MET A 152 -2.43 -11.39 5.31
N VAL A 153 -1.57 -12.37 5.59
CA VAL A 153 -1.69 -13.21 6.79
C VAL A 153 -1.47 -12.38 8.05
N LEU A 154 -0.43 -11.55 8.08
CA LEU A 154 -0.14 -10.66 9.22
C LEU A 154 -1.31 -9.71 9.49
N LEU A 155 -1.86 -9.08 8.45
CA LEU A 155 -3.01 -8.20 8.60
C LEU A 155 -4.23 -8.94 9.10
N THR A 156 -4.51 -10.13 8.57
CA THR A 156 -5.64 -10.96 8.99
C THR A 156 -5.52 -11.37 10.48
N ILE A 157 -4.31 -11.77 10.89
CA ILE A 157 -4.04 -12.10 12.30
C ILE A 157 -4.20 -10.84 13.16
N MET A 158 -3.66 -9.71 12.73
CA MET A 158 -3.77 -8.44 13.43
C MET A 158 -5.25 -8.05 13.62
N LEU A 159 -6.05 -8.09 12.55
CA LEU A 159 -7.46 -7.73 12.61
C LEU A 159 -8.29 -8.68 13.48
N ASN A 160 -8.02 -9.99 13.42
CA ASN A 160 -8.84 -10.99 14.10
C ASN A 160 -8.40 -11.26 15.54
N ARG A 161 -7.13 -11.18 15.85
CA ARG A 161 -6.56 -11.61 17.12
C ARG A 161 -6.13 -10.49 18.04
N THR A 162 -5.93 -9.24 17.55
CA THR A 162 -5.45 -8.15 18.39
C THR A 162 -6.56 -7.25 18.92
N LYS A 163 -6.25 -6.54 20.03
CA LYS A 163 -7.16 -5.51 20.59
C LYS A 163 -7.38 -4.36 19.60
N VAL A 164 -6.36 -3.99 18.84
CA VAL A 164 -6.45 -2.96 17.80
C VAL A 164 -7.39 -3.39 16.69
N GLY A 165 -7.28 -4.64 16.21
CA GLY A 165 -8.18 -5.17 15.19
C GLY A 165 -9.64 -5.23 15.65
N LYS A 166 -9.89 -5.60 16.91
CA LYS A 166 -11.25 -5.53 17.49
C LYS A 166 -11.78 -4.10 17.52
N ALA A 167 -10.95 -3.13 17.89
CA ALA A 167 -11.32 -1.72 17.93
C ALA A 167 -11.58 -1.16 16.51
N ILE A 168 -10.79 -1.58 15.51
CA ILE A 168 -11.00 -1.23 14.09
C ILE A 168 -12.37 -1.73 13.64
N ARG A 169 -12.71 -3.00 13.88
CA ARG A 169 -14.01 -3.58 13.50
C ARG A 169 -15.18 -2.93 14.23
N ALA A 170 -15.05 -2.68 15.53
CA ALA A 170 -16.10 -1.97 16.28
C ALA A 170 -16.32 -0.54 15.73
N THR A 171 -15.23 0.16 15.38
CA THR A 171 -15.31 1.50 14.81
C THR A 171 -15.91 1.50 13.39
N SER A 172 -15.64 0.45 12.61
CA SER A 172 -16.20 0.31 11.25
C SER A 172 -17.72 0.01 11.28
N GLU A 173 -18.19 -0.68 12.30
CA GLU A 173 -19.61 -1.01 12.44
C GLU A 173 -20.40 0.22 12.90
N ASN A 174 -19.97 0.89 13.96
CA ASN A 174 -20.55 2.14 14.41
C ASN A 174 -19.55 2.93 15.26
N ALA A 175 -18.99 4.00 14.68
CA ALA A 175 -17.97 4.83 15.33
C ALA A 175 -18.51 5.56 16.59
N GLU A 176 -19.79 5.95 16.60
CA GLU A 176 -20.42 6.63 17.74
C GLU A 176 -20.58 5.67 18.91
N THR A 177 -21.16 4.50 18.66
CA THR A 177 -21.34 3.45 19.68
C THR A 177 -19.99 2.97 20.21
N ALA A 178 -18.98 2.80 19.34
CA ALA A 178 -17.63 2.44 19.77
C ALA A 178 -17.02 3.50 20.69
N GLY A 179 -17.29 4.78 20.41
CA GLY A 179 -16.89 5.91 21.27
C GLY A 179 -17.53 5.85 22.66
N LEU A 180 -18.83 5.51 22.74
CA LEU A 180 -19.55 5.35 24.00
C LEU A 180 -19.01 4.19 24.85
N LEU A 181 -18.47 3.15 24.20
CA LEU A 181 -17.81 2.01 24.84
C LEU A 181 -16.34 2.28 25.22
N GLY A 182 -15.87 3.54 25.13
CA GLY A 182 -14.53 3.96 25.54
C GLY A 182 -13.44 3.77 24.49
N ILE A 183 -13.79 3.42 23.26
CA ILE A 183 -12.82 3.32 22.17
C ILE A 183 -12.52 4.74 21.64
N ASN A 184 -11.23 5.12 21.61
CA ASN A 184 -10.83 6.37 20.97
C ASN A 184 -10.87 6.22 19.44
N THR A 185 -12.04 6.45 18.86
CA THR A 185 -12.29 6.28 17.42
C THR A 185 -11.36 7.13 16.55
N GLY A 186 -10.99 8.33 17.00
CA GLY A 186 -10.04 9.18 16.28
C GLY A 186 -8.66 8.52 16.14
N ARG A 187 -8.11 7.92 17.19
CA ARG A 187 -6.84 7.17 17.13
C ARG A 187 -6.95 5.94 16.27
N ILE A 188 -8.07 5.21 16.36
CA ILE A 188 -8.28 4.00 15.56
C ILE A 188 -8.34 4.34 14.07
N ILE A 189 -9.03 5.39 13.69
CA ILE A 189 -9.08 5.86 12.29
C ILE A 189 -7.68 6.23 11.80
N THR A 190 -6.92 7.01 12.57
CA THR A 190 -5.55 7.37 12.21
C THR A 190 -4.67 6.12 12.01
N LEU A 191 -4.71 5.16 12.93
CA LEU A 191 -3.98 3.91 12.81
C LEU A 191 -4.41 3.11 11.57
N THR A 192 -5.70 3.07 11.26
CA THR A 192 -6.22 2.38 10.09
C THR A 192 -5.70 2.98 8.79
N VAL A 193 -5.71 4.32 8.68
CA VAL A 193 -5.18 5.02 7.50
C VAL A 193 -3.67 4.78 7.38
N MET A 194 -2.92 4.85 8.47
CA MET A 194 -1.48 4.55 8.47
C MET A 194 -1.17 3.12 8.01
N LEU A 195 -1.90 2.13 8.54
CA LEU A 195 -1.73 0.72 8.17
C LEU A 195 -2.06 0.48 6.69
N ALA A 196 -3.18 1.02 6.22
CA ALA A 196 -3.58 0.91 4.82
C ALA A 196 -2.55 1.56 3.89
N SER A 197 -2.04 2.73 4.26
CA SER A 197 -1.01 3.45 3.51
C SER A 197 0.32 2.70 3.50
N ALA A 198 0.70 2.07 4.63
CA ALA A 198 1.88 1.21 4.71
C ALA A 198 1.76 -0.01 3.78
N LEU A 199 0.58 -0.65 3.75
CA LEU A 199 0.31 -1.78 2.84
C LEU A 199 0.34 -1.34 1.37
N GLY A 200 -0.26 -0.19 1.04
CA GLY A 200 -0.20 0.39 -0.30
C GLY A 200 1.23 0.64 -0.74
N ALA A 201 2.03 1.29 0.08
CA ALA A 201 3.44 1.55 -0.19
C ALA A 201 4.27 0.25 -0.32
N ALA A 202 3.98 -0.75 0.52
CA ALA A 202 4.62 -2.07 0.42
C ALA A 202 4.33 -2.76 -0.91
N ALA A 203 3.08 -2.69 -1.40
CA ALA A 203 2.71 -3.28 -2.68
C ALA A 203 3.38 -2.57 -3.87
N GLY A 204 3.72 -1.28 -3.73
CA GLY A 204 4.41 -0.51 -4.75
C GLY A 204 5.79 -1.04 -5.10
N VAL A 205 6.53 -1.56 -4.13
CA VAL A 205 7.89 -2.07 -4.34
C VAL A 205 7.91 -3.28 -5.28
N PRO A 206 7.23 -4.41 -5.00
CA PRO A 206 7.28 -5.57 -5.88
C PRO A 206 6.57 -5.35 -7.22
N VAL A 207 5.51 -4.53 -7.28
CA VAL A 207 4.82 -4.20 -8.54
C VAL A 207 5.75 -3.45 -9.49
N SER A 208 6.52 -2.50 -8.99
CA SER A 208 7.47 -1.76 -9.81
C SER A 208 8.58 -2.64 -10.39
N TYR A 209 8.97 -3.72 -9.70
CA TYR A 209 9.88 -4.73 -10.24
C TYR A 209 9.26 -5.58 -11.36
N THR A 210 7.96 -5.89 -11.28
CA THR A 210 7.32 -6.85 -12.20
C THR A 210 6.72 -6.18 -13.43
N HIS A 211 6.23 -4.94 -13.31
CA HIS A 211 5.46 -4.27 -14.38
C HIS A 211 6.33 -3.72 -15.50
N LEU A 212 7.58 -3.37 -15.24
CA LEU A 212 8.47 -2.81 -16.24
C LEU A 212 9.03 -3.86 -17.23
N ARG A 213 8.89 -5.15 -16.89
CA ARG A 213 9.36 -6.27 -17.71
C ARG A 213 8.31 -6.79 -18.71
N ALA A 214 7.05 -6.41 -18.57
CA ALA A 214 5.98 -6.85 -19.47
C ALA A 214 5.99 -6.11 -20.83
N HIS A 215 6.86 -5.10 -20.99
CA HIS A 215 6.96 -4.27 -22.19
C HIS A 215 8.26 -4.48 -22.99
N GLU A 216 9.16 -5.38 -22.59
CA GLU A 216 10.28 -5.89 -23.38
C GLU A 216 9.98 -7.31 -23.90
#